data_3781cbf0230f9556e1c8ce32c2831314
#
_entry.id   3781cbf0230f9556e1c8ce32c2831314
#
_cell.length_a   1.000
_cell.length_b   1.000
_cell.length_c   1.000
_cell.angle_alpha   90.00
_cell.angle_beta   90.00
_cell.angle_gamma   90.00
#
_symmetry.space_group_name_H-M   'P 1'
#
loop_
_entity.id
_entity.type
_entity.pdbx_description
1 polymer ?
#
loop_
_entity_poly.entity_id
_entity_poly.type
_entity_poly.pdbx_seq_one_letter_code
_entity_poly.pdbx_strand_id
1 'polypeptide(L)'
;MSFNTFGKIFRFTTWGESHGPAIGCIVDGCPPNIQIKVEEIQKELNKRKPGQSKFTTQRKEDDKVEILSGMFEGKTTGTPISMIIYNKDMRSKDYGNIKNKFRPGHADFTYFQKYGIRDYRGGGRQSARETASRVAAGAIAKKVLQTKLGKKYNVIGGVTRLGILGCDLNNWRDKEISKNPLFCPDKSVIKLWEKYLLGIRKAGSSCGAVIEVRARGVPVGLGAPIYSKLDMDLASAMMSINAVKGVNIGSGMNSAQLSGEQNSDEMSKKGKKTKFYSNNAGGILGGISSGQEIVVSFAVKPTSSILSQRKTIDKFGKNTSISVKGRHDPCVGIRAVPIGEAMMHCVILDHYLLNKAQCGN
;
A
#
# COMPACT_ATOMS: atom_id res chain seq x y z
N MET A 1 21.31 6.21 11.14
CA MET A 1 20.06 6.96 10.94
C MET A 1 18.92 6.00 10.69
N SER A 2 17.73 6.35 11.12
CA SER A 2 16.51 5.57 10.96
C SER A 2 15.58 6.29 9.97
N PHE A 3 15.09 5.57 8.95
CA PHE A 3 14.25 6.14 7.90
C PHE A 3 12.77 5.83 8.20
N ASN A 4 12.10 6.71 8.93
CA ASN A 4 10.66 6.61 9.26
C ASN A 4 9.82 7.71 8.61
N THR A 5 10.44 8.57 7.80
CA THR A 5 9.81 9.67 7.07
C THR A 5 9.81 9.37 5.58
N PHE A 6 8.69 9.59 4.91
CA PHE A 6 8.49 9.44 3.47
C PHE A 6 8.01 10.78 2.88
N GLY A 7 8.43 11.09 1.64
CA GLY A 7 8.07 12.32 0.92
C GLY A 7 9.09 13.45 1.10
N LYS A 8 8.95 14.51 0.31
CA LYS A 8 9.84 15.68 0.26
C LYS A 8 9.15 16.93 0.78
N ILE A 9 8.11 17.43 0.08
CA ILE A 9 7.24 18.54 0.52
C ILE A 9 6.08 17.96 1.33
N PHE A 10 5.23 17.13 0.69
CA PHE A 10 4.23 16.39 1.43
C PHE A 10 4.89 15.15 2.02
N ARG A 11 5.27 15.23 3.26
CA ARG A 11 5.99 14.17 3.96
C ARG A 11 5.23 13.71 5.20
N PHE A 12 5.44 12.45 5.54
CA PHE A 12 4.86 11.92 6.77
C PHE A 12 5.86 11.00 7.48
N THR A 13 5.90 11.11 8.79
CA THR A 13 6.66 10.22 9.68
C THR A 13 5.71 9.30 10.38
N THR A 14 5.93 7.97 10.29
CA THR A 14 5.12 6.97 11.01
C THR A 14 5.86 6.45 12.23
N TRP A 15 5.14 6.14 13.30
CA TRP A 15 5.67 5.66 14.58
C TRP A 15 4.77 4.60 15.21
N GLY A 16 5.27 3.94 16.25
CA GLY A 16 4.57 2.93 17.04
C GLY A 16 4.71 1.50 16.51
N GLU A 17 4.43 0.53 17.37
CA GLU A 17 4.54 -0.90 17.14
C GLU A 17 3.20 -1.60 17.22
N SER A 18 3.11 -2.80 16.63
CA SER A 18 1.85 -3.56 16.53
C SER A 18 1.27 -4.00 17.87
N HIS A 19 2.10 -4.11 18.90
CA HIS A 19 1.72 -4.47 20.26
C HIS A 19 2.16 -3.42 21.29
N GLY A 20 2.53 -2.23 20.84
CA GLY A 20 2.64 -1.03 21.66
C GLY A 20 1.26 -0.41 21.93
N PRO A 21 1.16 0.65 22.75
CA PRO A 21 -0.11 1.28 23.10
C PRO A 21 -0.85 1.87 21.89
N ALA A 22 -0.10 2.42 20.94
CA ALA A 22 -0.66 3.08 19.76
C ALA A 22 0.32 3.02 18.57
N ILE A 23 -0.20 3.34 17.39
CA ILE A 23 0.53 3.72 16.20
C ILE A 23 0.05 5.09 15.75
N GLY A 24 0.84 5.78 14.95
CA GLY A 24 0.42 7.08 14.43
C GLY A 24 1.31 7.59 13.32
N CYS A 25 0.95 8.75 12.84
CA CYS A 25 1.78 9.51 11.91
C CYS A 25 1.69 11.01 12.17
N ILE A 26 2.74 11.70 11.77
CA ILE A 26 2.76 13.17 11.67
C ILE A 26 2.92 13.48 10.18
N VAL A 27 1.94 14.19 9.63
CA VAL A 27 1.96 14.68 8.24
C VAL A 27 2.41 16.14 8.25
N ASP A 28 3.41 16.46 7.46
CA ASP A 28 3.94 17.81 7.29
C ASP A 28 3.88 18.22 5.82
N GLY A 29 3.87 19.53 5.52
CA GLY A 29 3.76 20.08 4.16
C GLY A 29 2.37 19.95 3.53
N CYS A 30 1.33 19.70 4.34
CA CYS A 30 -0.05 19.76 3.86
C CYS A 30 -0.45 21.23 3.63
N PRO A 31 -0.98 21.60 2.43
CA PRO A 31 -1.46 22.97 2.20
C PRO A 31 -2.55 23.38 3.19
N PRO A 32 -2.60 24.65 3.62
CA PRO A 32 -3.65 25.17 4.49
C PRO A 32 -5.00 25.27 3.78
N ASN A 33 -6.06 25.51 4.58
CA ASN A 33 -7.44 25.72 4.13
C ASN A 33 -8.08 24.55 3.36
N ILE A 34 -7.61 23.33 3.57
CA ILE A 34 -8.26 22.13 3.04
C ILE A 34 -9.30 21.65 4.06
N GLN A 35 -10.57 21.63 3.67
CA GLN A 35 -11.67 21.11 4.49
C GLN A 35 -11.53 19.58 4.60
N ILE A 36 -11.31 19.04 5.79
CA ILE A 36 -11.17 17.60 6.05
C ILE A 36 -11.99 17.22 7.27
N LYS A 37 -12.82 16.20 7.14
CA LYS A 37 -13.54 15.58 8.24
C LYS A 37 -12.85 14.29 8.68
N VAL A 38 -12.84 14.00 9.98
CA VAL A 38 -12.25 12.75 10.53
C VAL A 38 -12.86 11.51 9.88
N GLU A 39 -14.15 11.56 9.58
CA GLU A 39 -14.90 10.47 8.94
C GLU A 39 -14.38 10.14 7.54
N GLU A 40 -13.82 11.11 6.81
CA GLU A 40 -13.21 10.89 5.50
C GLU A 40 -11.93 10.05 5.64
N ILE A 41 -11.12 10.32 6.66
CA ILE A 41 -9.92 9.53 6.98
C ILE A 41 -10.33 8.14 7.47
N GLN A 42 -11.31 8.08 8.37
CA GLN A 42 -11.83 6.82 8.91
C GLN A 42 -12.39 5.91 7.83
N LYS A 43 -13.03 6.46 6.81
CA LYS A 43 -13.54 5.71 5.64
C LYS A 43 -12.41 4.96 4.91
N GLU A 44 -11.27 5.59 4.70
CA GLU A 44 -10.11 4.94 4.07
C GLU A 44 -9.49 3.88 5.00
N LEU A 45 -9.38 4.16 6.30
CA LEU A 45 -8.92 3.21 7.30
C LEU A 45 -9.85 1.98 7.38
N ASN A 46 -11.15 2.18 7.26
CA ASN A 46 -12.13 1.09 7.27
C ASN A 46 -11.93 0.11 6.12
N LYS A 47 -11.44 0.53 4.96
CA LYS A 47 -11.09 -0.38 3.85
C LYS A 47 -9.91 -1.29 4.19
N ARG A 48 -8.96 -0.81 5.02
CA ARG A 48 -7.72 -1.52 5.37
C ARG A 48 -7.84 -2.38 6.62
N LYS A 49 -8.69 -2.03 7.58
CA LYS A 49 -8.74 -2.68 8.90
C LYS A 49 -8.86 -4.21 8.81
N PRO A 50 -8.33 -4.96 9.79
CA PRO A 50 -8.48 -6.42 9.84
C PRO A 50 -9.93 -6.82 10.16
N GLY A 51 -10.27 -8.10 9.89
CA GLY A 51 -11.56 -8.67 10.32
C GLY A 51 -12.77 -8.29 9.46
N GLN A 52 -12.56 -7.77 8.22
CA GLN A 52 -13.66 -7.36 7.34
C GLN A 52 -14.39 -8.51 6.64
N SER A 53 -13.77 -9.69 6.55
CA SER A 53 -14.34 -10.84 5.87
C SER A 53 -13.79 -12.15 6.43
N LYS A 54 -14.46 -13.27 6.06
CA LYS A 54 -13.97 -14.62 6.35
C LYS A 54 -12.60 -14.94 5.73
N PHE A 55 -12.10 -14.11 4.81
CA PHE A 55 -10.82 -14.27 4.12
C PHE A 55 -9.68 -13.44 4.72
N THR A 56 -9.96 -12.66 5.76
CA THR A 56 -8.96 -11.87 6.47
C THR A 56 -8.76 -12.39 7.89
N THR A 57 -7.73 -11.89 8.58
CA THR A 57 -7.44 -12.25 9.97
C THR A 57 -8.64 -12.02 10.89
N GLN A 58 -8.77 -12.84 11.93
CA GLN A 58 -9.79 -12.68 12.97
C GLN A 58 -9.48 -11.59 14.01
N ARG A 59 -8.34 -10.89 13.88
CA ARG A 59 -8.01 -9.73 14.70
C ARG A 59 -9.07 -8.65 14.48
N LYS A 60 -9.57 -8.05 15.55
CA LYS A 60 -10.56 -6.96 15.50
C LYS A 60 -9.90 -5.68 15.97
N GLU A 61 -9.74 -4.73 15.09
CA GLU A 61 -9.27 -3.38 15.38
C GLU A 61 -10.22 -2.39 14.72
N ASP A 62 -10.69 -1.42 15.46
CA ASP A 62 -11.58 -0.38 14.93
C ASP A 62 -10.80 0.61 14.06
N ASP A 63 -9.48 0.67 14.25
CA ASP A 63 -8.59 1.65 13.63
C ASP A 63 -9.11 3.08 13.76
N LYS A 64 -9.75 3.39 14.92
CA LYS A 64 -10.30 4.73 15.19
C LYS A 64 -9.16 5.74 15.23
N VAL A 65 -9.19 6.70 14.30
CA VAL A 65 -8.19 7.75 14.21
C VAL A 65 -8.64 8.98 15.02
N GLU A 66 -7.68 9.57 15.71
CA GLU A 66 -7.84 10.87 16.36
C GLU A 66 -6.81 11.84 15.79
N ILE A 67 -7.24 13.07 15.48
CA ILE A 67 -6.36 14.15 15.00
C ILE A 67 -6.03 15.02 16.22
N LEU A 68 -4.74 15.21 16.49
CA LEU A 68 -4.25 15.90 17.68
C LEU A 68 -3.77 17.33 17.38
N SER A 69 -3.43 17.65 16.11
CA SER A 69 -2.91 18.96 15.71
C SER A 69 -3.11 19.22 14.22
N GLY A 70 -2.81 20.44 13.77
CA GLY A 70 -2.81 20.83 12.36
C GLY A 70 -4.17 21.12 11.76
N MET A 71 -5.23 21.21 12.61
CA MET A 71 -6.62 21.49 12.19
C MET A 71 -7.21 22.61 13.02
N PHE A 72 -7.96 23.48 12.36
CA PHE A 72 -8.79 24.51 12.99
C PHE A 72 -10.11 24.66 12.22
N GLU A 73 -11.25 24.62 12.91
CA GLU A 73 -12.60 24.68 12.31
C GLU A 73 -12.81 23.73 11.12
N GLY A 74 -12.26 22.51 11.22
CA GLY A 74 -12.36 21.48 10.17
C GLY A 74 -11.48 21.70 8.95
N LYS A 75 -10.56 22.67 8.99
CA LYS A 75 -9.60 23.00 7.92
C LYS A 75 -8.18 22.78 8.38
N THR A 76 -7.32 22.40 7.44
CA THR A 76 -5.87 22.33 7.68
C THR A 76 -5.27 23.71 7.91
N THR A 77 -4.33 23.82 8.82
CA THR A 77 -3.67 25.08 9.19
C THR A 77 -2.35 25.33 8.43
N GLY A 78 -1.82 24.29 7.74
CA GLY A 78 -0.47 24.34 7.14
C GLY A 78 0.64 23.92 8.11
N THR A 79 0.30 23.65 9.38
CA THR A 79 1.22 23.11 10.39
C THR A 79 1.12 21.60 10.46
N PRO A 80 2.02 20.88 11.17
CA PRO A 80 2.01 19.42 11.22
C PRO A 80 0.69 18.84 11.74
N ILE A 81 0.14 17.89 10.99
CA ILE A 81 -1.08 17.16 11.36
C ILE A 81 -0.65 15.86 12.05
N SER A 82 -0.86 15.78 13.36
CA SER A 82 -0.61 14.57 14.14
C SER A 82 -1.86 13.72 14.23
N MET A 83 -1.71 12.42 13.92
CA MET A 83 -2.79 11.44 14.01
C MET A 83 -2.35 10.22 14.82
N ILE A 84 -3.23 9.74 15.69
CA ILE A 84 -3.01 8.58 16.56
C ILE A 84 -4.13 7.55 16.37
N ILE A 85 -3.75 6.27 16.46
CA ILE A 85 -4.64 5.10 16.43
C ILE A 85 -4.24 4.16 17.56
N TYR A 86 -5.09 4.01 18.57
CA TYR A 86 -4.84 3.11 19.70
C TYR A 86 -4.98 1.65 19.32
N ASN A 87 -4.08 0.81 19.81
CA ASN A 87 -4.16 -0.64 19.66
C ASN A 87 -5.08 -1.23 20.74
N LYS A 88 -6.12 -1.99 20.34
CA LYS A 88 -7.12 -2.56 21.26
C LYS A 88 -7.02 -4.08 21.39
N ASP A 89 -6.79 -4.82 20.30
CA ASP A 89 -6.79 -6.31 20.29
C ASP A 89 -5.34 -6.85 20.22
N MET A 90 -4.55 -6.55 21.26
CA MET A 90 -3.19 -7.05 21.44
C MET A 90 -3.21 -8.33 22.28
N ARG A 91 -2.80 -9.48 21.71
CA ARG A 91 -2.70 -10.75 22.42
C ARG A 91 -1.25 -11.22 22.49
N SER A 92 -0.49 -10.66 23.41
CA SER A 92 0.94 -10.98 23.58
C SER A 92 1.21 -12.46 23.90
N LYS A 93 0.25 -13.16 24.51
CA LYS A 93 0.35 -14.60 24.82
C LYS A 93 0.48 -15.49 23.58
N ASP A 94 -0.02 -15.06 22.42
CA ASP A 94 0.05 -15.82 21.15
C ASP A 94 1.49 -15.95 20.61
N TYR A 95 2.44 -15.20 21.16
CA TYR A 95 3.82 -15.11 20.66
C TYR A 95 4.89 -15.73 21.58
N GLY A 96 4.50 -16.36 22.69
CA GLY A 96 5.45 -16.98 23.64
C GLY A 96 6.38 -17.98 22.98
N ASN A 97 5.83 -18.83 22.11
CA ASN A 97 6.58 -19.92 21.43
C ASN A 97 7.63 -19.40 20.42
N ILE A 98 7.54 -18.13 20.00
CA ILE A 98 8.47 -17.53 19.03
C ILE A 98 9.44 -16.55 19.66
N LYS A 99 9.39 -16.38 20.99
CA LYS A 99 10.27 -15.44 21.73
C LYS A 99 11.75 -15.63 21.38
N ASN A 100 12.18 -16.89 21.32
CA ASN A 100 13.58 -17.25 21.09
C ASN A 100 13.85 -17.80 19.68
N LYS A 101 12.85 -17.91 18.81
CA LYS A 101 12.98 -18.50 17.46
C LYS A 101 12.71 -17.45 16.39
N PHE A 102 13.33 -17.59 15.24
CA PHE A 102 13.08 -16.71 14.09
C PHE A 102 12.12 -17.35 13.10
N ARG A 103 11.08 -16.64 12.68
CA ARG A 103 10.17 -17.13 11.65
C ARG A 103 10.86 -17.07 10.29
N PRO A 104 10.96 -18.18 9.54
CA PRO A 104 11.52 -18.19 8.19
C PRO A 104 10.75 -17.24 7.26
N GLY A 105 11.47 -16.41 6.49
CA GLY A 105 10.87 -15.44 5.59
C GLY A 105 10.23 -14.22 6.29
N HIS A 106 10.31 -14.12 7.62
CA HIS A 106 9.95 -12.94 8.40
C HIS A 106 11.18 -12.09 8.73
N ALA A 107 10.98 -10.83 9.07
CA ALA A 107 12.08 -9.92 9.41
C ALA A 107 12.68 -10.15 10.82
N ASP A 108 12.28 -11.19 11.53
CA ASP A 108 12.72 -11.48 12.91
C ASP A 108 14.25 -11.54 13.03
N PHE A 109 14.87 -12.32 12.15
CA PHE A 109 16.32 -12.52 12.13
C PHE A 109 17.08 -11.23 11.79
N THR A 110 16.73 -10.60 10.69
CA THR A 110 17.39 -9.39 10.19
C THR A 110 17.23 -8.21 11.14
N TYR A 111 16.07 -8.11 11.81
CA TYR A 111 15.82 -7.08 12.81
C TYR A 111 16.68 -7.28 14.05
N PHE A 112 16.77 -8.52 14.54
CA PHE A 112 17.60 -8.88 15.68
C PHE A 112 19.08 -8.65 15.38
N GLN A 113 19.57 -9.07 14.21
CA GLN A 113 20.96 -8.86 13.81
C GLN A 113 21.31 -7.37 13.67
N LYS A 114 20.38 -6.56 13.18
CA LYS A 114 20.63 -5.14 12.97
C LYS A 114 20.61 -4.30 14.27
N TYR A 115 19.64 -4.58 15.13
CA TYR A 115 19.38 -3.74 16.30
C TYR A 115 19.79 -4.38 17.65
N GLY A 116 20.20 -5.64 17.66
CA GLY A 116 20.56 -6.38 18.88
C GLY A 116 19.35 -6.76 19.77
N ILE A 117 18.19 -6.17 19.51
CA ILE A 117 16.94 -6.38 20.25
C ILE A 117 15.76 -6.51 19.30
N ARG A 118 14.79 -7.31 19.71
CA ARG A 118 13.54 -7.51 18.98
C ARG A 118 12.36 -7.62 19.92
N ASP A 119 11.31 -6.85 19.71
CA ASP A 119 10.01 -7.16 20.28
C ASP A 119 9.42 -8.36 19.53
N TYR A 120 9.33 -9.51 20.21
CA TYR A 120 8.80 -10.74 19.61
C TYR A 120 7.28 -10.73 19.49
N ARG A 121 6.59 -9.79 20.14
CA ARG A 121 5.13 -9.66 20.11
C ARG A 121 4.69 -9.11 18.77
N GLY A 122 4.11 -9.93 17.92
CA GLY A 122 3.50 -9.57 16.64
C GLY A 122 4.42 -9.11 15.51
N GLY A 123 5.63 -8.66 15.77
CA GLY A 123 6.58 -8.18 14.76
C GLY A 123 6.93 -6.69 14.87
N GLY A 124 6.47 -6.00 15.92
CA GLY A 124 6.86 -4.62 16.22
C GLY A 124 6.57 -3.65 15.08
N ARG A 125 7.56 -2.81 14.75
CA ARG A 125 7.52 -1.78 13.71
C ARG A 125 7.37 -2.34 12.29
N GLN A 126 7.85 -3.55 12.03
CA GLN A 126 7.79 -4.22 10.72
C GLN A 126 6.45 -4.94 10.45
N SER A 127 5.52 -4.88 11.38
CA SER A 127 4.18 -5.46 11.22
C SER A 127 3.36 -4.65 10.21
N ALA A 128 2.51 -5.35 9.45
CA ALA A 128 1.52 -4.71 8.57
C ALA A 128 0.54 -3.78 9.31
N ARG A 129 0.53 -3.77 10.65
CA ARG A 129 -0.24 -2.83 11.48
C ARG A 129 0.16 -1.38 11.21
N GLU A 130 1.45 -1.12 11.01
CA GLU A 130 2.02 0.20 10.70
C GLU A 130 1.34 0.88 9.51
N THR A 131 0.90 0.10 8.52
CA THR A 131 0.28 0.63 7.31
C THR A 131 -1.03 1.39 7.55
N ALA A 132 -1.67 1.28 8.72
CA ALA A 132 -2.80 2.13 9.06
C ALA A 132 -2.40 3.60 9.12
N SER A 133 -1.21 3.90 9.65
CA SER A 133 -0.67 5.27 9.66
C SER A 133 -0.43 5.81 8.25
N ARG A 134 0.03 4.97 7.31
CA ARG A 134 0.17 5.35 5.89
C ARG A 134 -1.17 5.64 5.23
N VAL A 135 -2.19 4.83 5.53
CA VAL A 135 -3.54 5.04 4.99
C VAL A 135 -4.15 6.33 5.53
N ALA A 136 -3.91 6.66 6.81
CA ALA A 136 -4.34 7.94 7.39
C ALA A 136 -3.66 9.13 6.68
N ALA A 137 -2.34 9.09 6.46
CA ALA A 137 -1.61 10.11 5.70
C ALA A 137 -2.10 10.20 4.25
N GLY A 138 -2.32 9.05 3.59
CA GLY A 138 -2.85 8.97 2.23
C GLY A 138 -4.25 9.54 2.08
N ALA A 139 -5.09 9.42 3.11
CA ALA A 139 -6.42 10.03 3.12
C ALA A 139 -6.35 11.57 3.11
N ILE A 140 -5.39 12.16 3.82
CA ILE A 140 -5.10 13.60 3.75
C ILE A 140 -4.67 13.96 2.32
N ALA A 141 -3.68 13.23 1.75
CA ALA A 141 -3.19 13.46 0.40
C ALA A 141 -4.30 13.36 -0.66
N LYS A 142 -5.15 12.34 -0.56
CA LYS A 142 -6.35 12.16 -1.39
C LYS A 142 -7.23 13.39 -1.38
N LYS A 143 -7.55 13.90 -0.18
CA LYS A 143 -8.44 15.06 -0.02
C LYS A 143 -7.86 16.31 -0.64
N VAL A 144 -6.56 16.57 -0.43
CA VAL A 144 -5.86 17.70 -1.06
C VAL A 144 -5.94 17.61 -2.59
N LEU A 145 -5.59 16.45 -3.16
CA LEU A 145 -5.61 16.24 -4.61
C LEU A 145 -7.03 16.37 -5.20
N GLN A 146 -8.05 15.82 -4.53
CA GLN A 146 -9.44 15.98 -4.96
C GLN A 146 -9.89 17.46 -4.94
N THR A 147 -9.43 18.23 -3.94
CA THR A 147 -9.72 19.66 -3.86
C THR A 147 -9.02 20.45 -4.98
N LYS A 148 -7.76 20.08 -5.29
CA LYS A 148 -6.94 20.82 -6.30
C LYS A 148 -7.22 20.39 -7.74
N LEU A 149 -7.45 19.11 -8.00
CA LEU A 149 -7.61 18.52 -9.34
C LEU A 149 -9.08 18.27 -9.72
N GLY A 150 -10.00 18.36 -8.75
CA GLY A 150 -11.43 18.18 -8.95
C GLY A 150 -11.86 16.72 -9.13
N LYS A 151 -13.11 16.53 -9.60
CA LYS A 151 -13.79 15.22 -9.72
C LYS A 151 -13.14 14.24 -10.69
N LYS A 152 -12.26 14.70 -11.57
CA LYS A 152 -11.54 13.84 -12.53
C LYS A 152 -10.44 13.01 -11.86
N TYR A 153 -9.90 13.52 -10.75
CA TYR A 153 -8.87 12.81 -10.02
C TYR A 153 -9.45 11.65 -9.22
N ASN A 154 -8.97 10.46 -9.51
CA ASN A 154 -9.36 9.23 -8.81
C ASN A 154 -8.20 8.24 -8.79
N VAL A 155 -8.05 7.52 -7.68
CA VAL A 155 -7.15 6.37 -7.55
C VAL A 155 -7.98 5.19 -7.11
N ILE A 156 -7.75 4.06 -7.77
CA ILE A 156 -8.42 2.79 -7.46
C ILE A 156 -7.44 1.63 -7.59
N GLY A 157 -7.46 0.75 -6.60
CA GLY A 157 -6.65 -0.46 -6.58
C GLY A 157 -7.50 -1.72 -6.61
N GLY A 158 -6.97 -2.77 -7.23
CA GLY A 158 -7.60 -4.09 -7.26
C GLY A 158 -6.57 -5.21 -7.18
N VAL A 159 -7.00 -6.37 -6.69
CA VAL A 159 -6.21 -7.60 -6.76
C VAL A 159 -6.37 -8.20 -8.15
N THR A 160 -5.25 -8.36 -8.87
CA THR A 160 -5.25 -8.91 -10.24
C THR A 160 -4.77 -10.36 -10.30
N ARG A 161 -4.10 -10.81 -9.25
CA ARG A 161 -3.68 -12.22 -9.10
C ARG A 161 -3.72 -12.63 -7.64
N LEU A 162 -4.23 -13.82 -7.38
CA LEU A 162 -4.27 -14.43 -6.06
C LEU A 162 -3.57 -15.80 -6.11
N GLY A 163 -2.37 -15.89 -5.56
CA GLY A 163 -1.51 -17.06 -5.74
C GLY A 163 -1.25 -17.34 -7.21
N ILE A 164 -1.69 -18.51 -7.69
CA ILE A 164 -1.54 -18.93 -9.09
C ILE A 164 -2.68 -18.43 -10.01
N LEU A 165 -3.76 -17.91 -9.44
CA LEU A 165 -4.98 -17.53 -10.17
C LEU A 165 -4.96 -16.05 -10.54
N GLY A 166 -4.94 -15.72 -11.84
CA GLY A 166 -5.08 -14.37 -12.36
C GLY A 166 -6.54 -14.02 -12.66
N CYS A 167 -6.84 -12.73 -12.83
CA CYS A 167 -8.04 -12.24 -13.48
C CYS A 167 -7.73 -11.77 -14.91
N ASP A 168 -8.76 -11.61 -15.73
CA ASP A 168 -8.62 -10.96 -17.03
C ASP A 168 -8.73 -9.43 -16.87
N LEU A 169 -7.66 -8.70 -17.19
CA LEU A 169 -7.62 -7.25 -17.10
C LEU A 169 -8.56 -6.55 -18.10
N ASN A 170 -8.98 -7.23 -19.17
CA ASN A 170 -10.01 -6.71 -20.08
C ASN A 170 -11.39 -6.64 -19.40
N ASN A 171 -11.60 -7.46 -18.37
CA ASN A 171 -12.78 -7.48 -17.52
C ASN A 171 -12.70 -6.54 -16.32
N TRP A 172 -11.69 -5.65 -16.26
CA TRP A 172 -11.57 -4.68 -15.17
C TRP A 172 -12.81 -3.77 -15.08
N ARG A 173 -13.44 -3.78 -13.91
CA ARG A 173 -14.60 -2.92 -13.61
C ARG A 173 -14.41 -2.31 -12.21
N ASP A 174 -14.20 -1.00 -12.15
CA ASP A 174 -14.03 -0.25 -10.90
C ASP A 174 -15.14 -0.53 -9.88
N LYS A 175 -16.38 -0.59 -10.36
CA LYS A 175 -17.57 -0.81 -9.54
C LYS A 175 -17.58 -2.18 -8.86
N GLU A 176 -16.91 -3.18 -9.41
CA GLU A 176 -16.87 -4.53 -8.84
C GLU A 176 -15.88 -4.62 -7.66
N ILE A 177 -14.82 -3.83 -7.67
CA ILE A 177 -13.76 -3.84 -6.65
C ILE A 177 -14.34 -3.61 -5.24
N SER A 178 -15.24 -2.64 -5.09
CA SER A 178 -15.86 -2.32 -3.79
C SER A 178 -16.99 -3.25 -3.37
N LYS A 179 -17.48 -4.12 -4.29
CA LYS A 179 -18.63 -5.02 -4.04
C LYS A 179 -18.23 -6.39 -3.51
N ASN A 180 -16.94 -6.71 -3.52
CA ASN A 180 -16.46 -8.00 -3.05
C ASN A 180 -15.31 -7.87 -2.05
N PRO A 181 -15.16 -8.82 -1.12
CA PRO A 181 -14.18 -8.74 -0.04
C PRO A 181 -12.73 -8.98 -0.50
N LEU A 182 -12.52 -9.31 -1.77
CA LEU A 182 -11.21 -9.61 -2.35
C LEU A 182 -10.63 -8.42 -3.12
N PHE A 183 -11.37 -7.31 -3.26
CA PHE A 183 -11.03 -6.19 -4.14
C PHE A 183 -10.73 -6.63 -5.58
N CYS A 184 -11.41 -7.68 -6.06
CA CYS A 184 -11.23 -8.20 -7.41
C CYS A 184 -12.00 -7.34 -8.42
N PRO A 185 -11.36 -6.86 -9.51
CA PRO A 185 -12.02 -6.07 -10.53
C PRO A 185 -12.83 -6.91 -11.52
N ASP A 186 -12.60 -8.23 -11.56
CA ASP A 186 -13.24 -9.18 -12.47
C ASP A 186 -14.20 -10.10 -11.70
N LYS A 187 -15.51 -9.90 -11.92
CA LYS A 187 -16.56 -10.68 -11.26
C LYS A 187 -16.50 -12.17 -11.58
N SER A 188 -15.98 -12.56 -12.75
CA SER A 188 -16.02 -13.94 -13.24
C SER A 188 -15.20 -14.90 -12.39
N VAL A 189 -14.09 -14.42 -11.78
CA VAL A 189 -13.14 -15.24 -11.02
C VAL A 189 -13.37 -15.26 -9.51
N ILE A 190 -14.26 -14.42 -8.97
CA ILE A 190 -14.43 -14.22 -7.52
C ILE A 190 -14.73 -15.55 -6.80
N LYS A 191 -15.68 -16.35 -7.28
CA LYS A 191 -16.05 -17.64 -6.67
C LYS A 191 -14.88 -18.63 -6.66
N LEU A 192 -14.09 -18.65 -7.74
CA LEU A 192 -12.90 -19.50 -7.86
C LEU A 192 -11.84 -19.07 -6.82
N TRP A 193 -11.60 -17.78 -6.68
CA TRP A 193 -10.65 -17.24 -5.70
C TRP A 193 -11.08 -17.49 -4.26
N GLU A 194 -12.37 -17.36 -3.95
CA GLU A 194 -12.91 -17.70 -2.64
C GLU A 194 -12.65 -19.17 -2.28
N LYS A 195 -12.93 -20.09 -3.22
CA LYS A 195 -12.67 -21.53 -3.04
C LYS A 195 -11.19 -21.80 -2.80
N TYR A 196 -10.31 -21.15 -3.59
CA TYR A 196 -8.87 -21.28 -3.44
C TYR A 196 -8.39 -20.82 -2.06
N LEU A 197 -8.82 -19.65 -1.58
CA LEU A 197 -8.46 -19.13 -0.27
C LEU A 197 -8.94 -20.02 0.88
N LEU A 198 -10.13 -20.60 0.77
CA LEU A 198 -10.63 -21.56 1.76
C LEU A 198 -9.75 -22.82 1.80
N GLY A 199 -9.29 -23.31 0.65
CA GLY A 199 -8.32 -24.42 0.55
C GLY A 199 -6.98 -24.08 1.22
N ILE A 200 -6.41 -22.91 0.92
CA ILE A 200 -5.17 -22.41 1.54
C ILE A 200 -5.31 -22.33 3.06
N ARG A 201 -6.42 -21.77 3.55
CA ARG A 201 -6.70 -21.66 4.99
C ARG A 201 -6.82 -23.04 5.65
N LYS A 202 -7.54 -23.98 5.01
CA LYS A 202 -7.68 -25.38 5.51
C LYS A 202 -6.33 -26.08 5.59
N ALA A 203 -5.44 -25.82 4.64
CA ALA A 203 -4.07 -26.37 4.64
C ALA A 203 -3.13 -25.68 5.66
N GLY A 204 -3.61 -24.68 6.43
CA GLY A 204 -2.77 -23.95 7.38
C GLY A 204 -1.62 -23.18 6.71
N SER A 205 -1.78 -22.80 5.44
CA SER A 205 -0.79 -22.13 4.59
C SER A 205 -1.22 -20.69 4.26
N SER A 206 -0.48 -20.05 3.36
CA SER A 206 -0.75 -18.70 2.85
C SER A 206 -0.41 -18.60 1.38
N CYS A 207 -0.97 -17.61 0.69
CA CYS A 207 -0.62 -17.28 -0.69
C CYS A 207 -0.27 -15.79 -0.84
N GLY A 208 0.45 -15.48 -1.91
CA GLY A 208 0.74 -14.11 -2.32
C GLY A 208 -0.38 -13.53 -3.20
N ALA A 209 -0.20 -12.28 -3.60
CA ALA A 209 -1.09 -11.59 -4.54
C ALA A 209 -0.32 -10.59 -5.40
N VAL A 210 -0.87 -10.23 -6.54
CA VAL A 210 -0.49 -9.04 -7.30
C VAL A 210 -1.64 -8.04 -7.18
N ILE A 211 -1.27 -6.82 -6.85
CA ILE A 211 -2.18 -5.68 -6.76
C ILE A 211 -1.84 -4.71 -7.88
N GLU A 212 -2.83 -4.17 -8.55
CA GLU A 212 -2.67 -3.07 -9.49
C GLU A 212 -3.41 -1.84 -8.98
N VAL A 213 -2.75 -0.69 -9.01
CA VAL A 213 -3.30 0.60 -8.61
C VAL A 213 -3.24 1.54 -9.81
N ARG A 214 -4.38 2.15 -10.11
CA ARG A 214 -4.58 3.06 -11.24
C ARG A 214 -4.92 4.46 -10.74
N ALA A 215 -4.23 5.48 -11.26
CA ALA A 215 -4.54 6.88 -10.98
C ALA A 215 -4.96 7.60 -12.25
N ARG A 216 -6.13 8.23 -12.22
CA ARG A 216 -6.73 8.99 -13.32
C ARG A 216 -6.81 10.48 -12.98
N GLY A 217 -6.80 11.33 -13.99
CA GLY A 217 -6.92 12.78 -13.81
C GLY A 217 -5.67 13.43 -13.21
N VAL A 218 -4.54 12.76 -13.31
CA VAL A 218 -3.23 13.30 -12.97
C VAL A 218 -2.79 14.24 -14.10
N PRO A 219 -2.39 15.49 -13.80
CA PRO A 219 -1.94 16.41 -14.84
C PRO A 219 -0.63 15.95 -15.49
N VAL A 220 -0.39 16.44 -16.70
CA VAL A 220 0.92 16.30 -17.37
C VAL A 220 1.96 17.11 -16.59
N GLY A 221 3.20 16.61 -16.51
CA GLY A 221 4.32 17.38 -16.00
C GLY A 221 4.75 17.08 -14.57
N LEU A 222 4.12 16.13 -13.87
CA LEU A 222 4.56 15.74 -12.55
C LEU A 222 5.72 14.74 -12.63
N GLY A 223 6.79 15.02 -11.91
CA GLY A 223 8.02 14.20 -11.90
C GLY A 223 9.23 14.96 -12.37
N ALA A 224 10.34 14.28 -12.51
CA ALA A 224 11.62 14.82 -12.97
C ALA A 224 12.33 13.82 -13.89
N PRO A 225 13.26 14.28 -14.77
CA PRO A 225 13.80 13.42 -15.82
C PRO A 225 14.86 12.42 -15.36
N ILE A 226 15.53 12.64 -14.22
CA ILE A 226 16.65 11.78 -13.76
C ILE A 226 16.43 11.33 -12.32
N TYR A 227 16.69 12.18 -11.35
CA TYR A 227 16.45 11.89 -9.93
C TYR A 227 15.05 12.36 -9.55
N SER A 228 14.36 11.57 -8.73
CA SER A 228 12.96 11.83 -8.42
C SER A 228 12.02 11.72 -9.63
N LYS A 229 12.29 10.77 -10.51
CA LYS A 229 11.31 10.34 -11.50
C LYS A 229 10.02 9.91 -10.80
N LEU A 230 8.87 10.20 -11.39
CA LEU A 230 7.59 9.81 -10.81
C LEU A 230 7.44 8.27 -10.69
N ASP A 231 7.89 7.53 -11.69
CA ASP A 231 7.93 6.06 -11.67
C ASP A 231 8.89 5.50 -10.59
N MET A 232 10.05 6.12 -10.39
CA MET A 232 11.00 5.75 -9.34
C MET A 232 10.40 5.96 -7.95
N ASP A 233 9.80 7.11 -7.69
CA ASP A 233 9.21 7.42 -6.37
C ASP A 233 7.96 6.57 -6.11
N LEU A 234 7.15 6.26 -7.14
CA LEU A 234 6.05 5.31 -7.07
C LEU A 234 6.54 3.88 -6.78
N ALA A 235 7.58 3.43 -7.48
CA ALA A 235 8.17 2.11 -7.24
C ALA A 235 8.75 2.01 -5.82
N SER A 236 9.45 3.04 -5.35
CA SER A 236 9.96 3.14 -3.98
C SER A 236 8.84 3.09 -2.94
N ALA A 237 7.76 3.84 -3.17
CA ALA A 237 6.59 3.86 -2.31
C ALA A 237 5.94 2.48 -2.18
N MET A 238 5.68 1.80 -3.30
CA MET A 238 5.08 0.46 -3.31
C MET A 238 6.04 -0.59 -2.72
N MET A 239 7.34 -0.53 -3.04
CA MET A 239 8.34 -1.44 -2.49
C MET A 239 8.49 -1.30 -0.97
N SER A 240 8.21 -0.12 -0.41
CA SER A 240 8.22 0.12 1.03
C SER A 240 7.08 -0.56 1.79
N ILE A 241 6.04 -1.01 1.10
CA ILE A 241 4.90 -1.73 1.71
C ILE A 241 5.36 -3.10 2.18
N ASN A 242 4.96 -3.48 3.40
CA ASN A 242 5.34 -4.75 3.99
C ASN A 242 5.01 -5.92 3.06
N ALA A 243 5.95 -6.86 2.93
CA ALA A 243 5.86 -8.07 2.10
C ALA A 243 5.87 -7.84 0.57
N VAL A 244 5.99 -6.62 0.07
CA VAL A 244 6.18 -6.38 -1.37
C VAL A 244 7.57 -6.86 -1.81
N LYS A 245 7.65 -7.47 -3.00
CA LYS A 245 8.86 -8.08 -3.57
C LYS A 245 9.12 -7.73 -5.04
N GLY A 246 8.19 -7.06 -5.69
CA GLY A 246 8.33 -6.59 -7.06
C GLY A 246 7.35 -5.48 -7.34
N VAL A 247 7.73 -4.54 -8.21
CA VAL A 247 6.90 -3.43 -8.68
C VAL A 247 7.07 -3.30 -10.17
N ASN A 248 5.99 -3.08 -10.90
CA ASN A 248 5.98 -2.76 -12.31
C ASN A 248 5.24 -1.43 -12.55
N ILE A 249 5.70 -0.67 -13.53
CA ILE A 249 5.05 0.53 -14.04
C ILE A 249 4.61 0.21 -15.48
N GLY A 250 3.32 0.40 -15.80
CA GLY A 250 2.78 0.04 -17.12
C GLY A 250 3.02 -1.42 -17.45
N SER A 251 3.58 -1.70 -18.62
CA SER A 251 3.94 -3.06 -19.08
C SER A 251 5.05 -3.72 -18.23
N GLY A 252 5.80 -2.92 -17.44
CA GLY A 252 6.80 -3.41 -16.51
C GLY A 252 7.81 -4.35 -17.14
N MET A 253 8.05 -5.51 -16.54
CA MET A 253 9.00 -6.51 -17.04
C MET A 253 8.65 -7.06 -18.44
N ASN A 254 7.36 -7.01 -18.83
CA ASN A 254 6.95 -7.46 -20.16
C ASN A 254 7.48 -6.54 -21.28
N SER A 255 7.84 -5.29 -20.99
CA SER A 255 8.43 -4.37 -21.97
C SER A 255 9.69 -4.93 -22.62
N ALA A 256 10.46 -5.76 -21.89
CA ALA A 256 11.67 -6.39 -22.43
C ALA A 256 11.40 -7.41 -23.56
N GLN A 257 10.14 -7.84 -23.73
CA GLN A 257 9.73 -8.82 -24.74
C GLN A 257 9.05 -8.15 -25.95
N LEU A 258 8.81 -6.85 -25.89
CA LEU A 258 8.14 -6.08 -26.93
C LEU A 258 9.15 -5.52 -27.93
N SER A 259 8.79 -5.46 -29.21
CA SER A 259 9.54 -4.65 -30.19
C SER A 259 9.32 -3.14 -29.91
N GLY A 260 10.15 -2.29 -30.52
CA GLY A 260 10.00 -0.85 -30.38
C GLY A 260 8.62 -0.35 -30.81
N GLU A 261 8.09 -0.89 -31.90
CA GLU A 261 6.75 -0.56 -32.42
C GLU A 261 5.64 -1.01 -31.48
N GLN A 262 5.76 -2.22 -30.91
CA GLN A 262 4.78 -2.77 -29.97
C GLN A 262 4.76 -1.98 -28.65
N ASN A 263 5.93 -1.51 -28.20
CA ASN A 263 6.06 -0.76 -26.96
C ASN A 263 5.72 0.74 -27.11
N SER A 264 5.72 1.26 -28.34
CA SER A 264 5.46 2.68 -28.61
C SER A 264 4.01 3.04 -28.26
N ASP A 265 3.83 4.05 -27.40
CA ASP A 265 2.52 4.64 -27.11
C ASP A 265 2.27 5.75 -28.14
N GLU A 266 1.78 5.34 -29.33
CA GLU A 266 1.47 6.28 -30.40
C GLU A 266 0.45 7.33 -29.97
N MET A 267 0.60 8.54 -30.51
CA MET A 267 -0.28 9.64 -30.16
C MET A 267 -0.76 10.44 -31.38
N SER A 268 -1.93 11.05 -31.23
CA SER A 268 -2.49 11.96 -32.22
C SER A 268 -3.10 13.19 -31.55
N LYS A 269 -3.29 14.25 -32.32
CA LYS A 269 -3.98 15.45 -31.87
C LYS A 269 -5.48 15.31 -32.15
N LYS A 270 -6.32 15.47 -31.12
CA LYS A 270 -7.78 15.53 -31.25
C LYS A 270 -8.28 16.88 -30.69
N GLY A 271 -8.44 17.86 -31.57
CA GLY A 271 -8.72 19.25 -31.16
C GLY A 271 -7.55 19.81 -30.32
N LYS A 272 -7.85 20.29 -29.11
CA LYS A 272 -6.83 20.79 -28.15
C LYS A 272 -6.21 19.68 -27.28
N LYS A 273 -6.67 18.41 -27.42
CA LYS A 273 -6.21 17.31 -26.55
C LYS A 273 -5.31 16.35 -27.32
N THR A 274 -4.31 15.80 -26.65
CA THR A 274 -3.52 14.66 -27.09
C THR A 274 -4.31 13.38 -26.79
N LYS A 275 -4.44 12.48 -27.77
CA LYS A 275 -4.98 11.13 -27.62
C LYS A 275 -3.85 10.14 -27.79
N PHE A 276 -3.65 9.27 -26.83
CA PHE A 276 -2.78 8.11 -26.92
C PHE A 276 -3.59 6.87 -27.35
N TYR A 277 -2.96 5.96 -28.11
CA TYR A 277 -3.59 4.74 -28.59
C TYR A 277 -3.30 3.53 -27.71
N SER A 278 -2.24 3.58 -26.91
CA SER A 278 -1.83 2.59 -25.93
C SER A 278 -1.33 3.28 -24.65
N ASN A 279 -0.96 2.50 -23.64
CA ASN A 279 -0.42 3.00 -22.37
C ASN A 279 0.62 2.02 -21.79
N ASN A 280 1.55 1.57 -22.64
CA ASN A 280 2.62 0.64 -22.24
C ASN A 280 3.55 1.25 -21.19
N ALA A 281 3.80 2.56 -21.29
CA ALA A 281 4.60 3.32 -20.32
C ALA A 281 3.88 3.54 -18.97
N GLY A 282 2.59 3.16 -18.86
CA GLY A 282 1.84 3.31 -17.62
C GLY A 282 1.65 4.76 -17.17
N GLY A 283 1.48 5.70 -18.12
CA GLY A 283 1.19 7.10 -17.86
C GLY A 283 2.40 7.95 -17.53
N ILE A 284 3.62 7.42 -17.67
CA ILE A 284 4.86 8.12 -17.30
C ILE A 284 5.88 7.96 -18.44
N LEU A 285 6.35 9.07 -18.97
CA LEU A 285 7.36 9.13 -20.02
C LEU A 285 8.57 9.94 -19.53
N GLY A 286 9.75 9.35 -19.58
CA GLY A 286 10.97 9.99 -19.11
C GLY A 286 10.96 10.41 -17.63
N GLY A 287 10.17 9.71 -16.80
CA GLY A 287 10.00 10.01 -15.38
C GLY A 287 8.95 11.09 -15.07
N ILE A 288 8.20 11.53 -16.08
CA ILE A 288 7.22 12.65 -16.00
C ILE A 288 5.85 12.13 -16.43
N SER A 289 4.78 12.55 -15.72
CA SER A 289 3.41 12.14 -16.06
C SER A 289 2.98 12.66 -17.43
N SER A 290 2.38 11.78 -18.24
CA SER A 290 1.91 12.08 -19.61
C SER A 290 0.44 12.58 -19.65
N GLY A 291 -0.27 12.55 -18.53
CA GLY A 291 -1.72 12.83 -18.45
C GLY A 291 -2.59 11.61 -18.75
N GLN A 292 -1.99 10.46 -19.13
CA GLN A 292 -2.68 9.18 -19.20
C GLN A 292 -2.91 8.61 -17.80
N GLU A 293 -3.65 7.51 -17.73
CA GLU A 293 -3.81 6.74 -16.48
C GLU A 293 -2.44 6.24 -16.02
N ILE A 294 -2.06 6.55 -14.77
CA ILE A 294 -0.87 5.98 -14.17
C ILE A 294 -1.21 4.58 -13.67
N VAL A 295 -0.44 3.58 -14.11
CA VAL A 295 -0.67 2.17 -13.79
C VAL A 295 0.55 1.61 -13.08
N VAL A 296 0.38 1.17 -11.83
CA VAL A 296 1.43 0.54 -11.03
C VAL A 296 0.92 -0.79 -10.50
N SER A 297 1.67 -1.85 -10.72
CA SER A 297 1.38 -3.15 -10.09
C SER A 297 2.50 -3.59 -9.18
N PHE A 298 2.16 -4.32 -8.10
CA PHE A 298 3.15 -4.83 -7.16
C PHE A 298 2.79 -6.20 -6.60
N ALA A 299 3.82 -7.01 -6.39
CA ALA A 299 3.70 -8.38 -5.90
C ALA A 299 3.92 -8.44 -4.38
N VAL A 300 2.95 -8.98 -3.67
CA VAL A 300 3.00 -9.23 -2.22
C VAL A 300 3.26 -10.71 -1.98
N LYS A 301 4.35 -11.04 -1.29
CA LYS A 301 4.67 -12.44 -0.95
C LYS A 301 3.68 -13.04 0.04
N PRO A 302 3.57 -14.38 0.11
CA PRO A 302 2.80 -15.07 1.16
C PRO A 302 3.25 -14.67 2.55
N THR A 303 2.32 -14.64 3.53
CA THR A 303 2.69 -14.40 4.92
C THR A 303 3.55 -15.55 5.46
N SER A 304 4.59 -15.20 6.22
CA SER A 304 5.54 -16.16 6.78
C SER A 304 5.01 -16.90 8.02
N SER A 305 3.95 -16.39 8.63
CA SER A 305 3.34 -16.96 9.83
C SER A 305 2.30 -17.99 9.41
N ILE A 306 2.69 -19.28 9.35
CA ILE A 306 1.85 -20.39 8.92
C ILE A 306 1.88 -21.54 9.94
N LEU A 307 0.86 -22.40 9.90
CA LEU A 307 0.75 -23.54 10.79
C LEU A 307 1.70 -24.69 10.43
N SER A 308 2.09 -24.79 9.16
CA SER A 308 3.05 -25.81 8.70
C SER A 308 4.38 -25.63 9.39
N GLN A 309 4.93 -26.73 9.93
CA GLN A 309 6.24 -26.74 10.58
C GLN A 309 7.36 -26.39 9.60
N ARG A 310 8.27 -25.51 10.02
CA ARG A 310 9.41 -25.04 9.22
C ARG A 310 10.71 -25.15 10.02
N LYS A 311 11.79 -25.50 9.33
CA LYS A 311 13.15 -25.45 9.90
C LYS A 311 13.58 -24.01 10.10
N THR A 312 14.26 -23.72 11.22
CA THR A 312 14.77 -22.41 11.57
C THR A 312 15.91 -22.51 12.57
N ILE A 313 16.42 -21.38 13.03
CA ILE A 313 17.35 -21.25 14.14
C ILE A 313 16.73 -20.45 15.28
N ASP A 314 17.21 -20.67 16.48
CA ASP A 314 16.92 -19.81 17.63
C ASP A 314 17.91 -18.63 17.74
N LYS A 315 17.68 -17.75 18.72
CA LYS A 315 18.55 -16.58 18.96
C LYS A 315 19.97 -16.92 19.42
N PHE A 316 20.22 -18.20 19.77
CA PHE A 316 21.53 -18.71 20.18
C PHE A 316 22.25 -19.45 19.04
N GLY A 317 21.66 -19.45 17.83
CA GLY A 317 22.22 -20.09 16.64
C GLY A 317 21.96 -21.59 16.55
N LYS A 318 21.13 -22.19 17.41
CA LYS A 318 20.83 -23.62 17.39
C LYS A 318 19.71 -23.94 16.38
N ASN A 319 19.91 -25.01 15.62
CA ASN A 319 18.89 -25.52 14.71
C ASN A 319 17.63 -25.97 15.47
N THR A 320 16.48 -25.56 14.99
CA THR A 320 15.17 -25.88 15.59
C THR A 320 14.07 -25.88 14.51
N SER A 321 12.86 -26.08 14.93
CA SER A 321 11.69 -25.92 14.06
C SER A 321 10.63 -25.04 14.70
N ILE A 322 9.76 -24.48 13.87
CA ILE A 322 8.70 -23.57 14.30
C ILE A 322 7.41 -23.85 13.52
N SER A 323 6.30 -23.77 14.22
CA SER A 323 4.94 -23.65 13.69
C SER A 323 4.31 -22.44 14.34
N VAL A 324 3.76 -21.53 13.56
CA VAL A 324 3.23 -20.28 14.09
C VAL A 324 1.72 -20.38 14.20
N LYS A 325 1.24 -20.63 15.43
CA LYS A 325 -0.18 -20.55 15.76
C LYS A 325 -0.55 -19.09 15.93
N GLY A 326 -1.60 -18.63 15.27
CA GLY A 326 -2.05 -17.23 15.39
C GLY A 326 -3.11 -16.88 14.36
N ARG A 327 -3.64 -15.66 14.49
CA ARG A 327 -4.69 -15.10 13.64
C ARG A 327 -4.05 -14.37 12.45
N HIS A 328 -3.58 -15.12 11.44
CA HIS A 328 -2.92 -14.55 10.27
C HIS A 328 -3.87 -14.51 9.06
N ASP A 329 -3.63 -13.54 8.18
CA ASP A 329 -4.32 -13.47 6.89
C ASP A 329 -3.85 -14.63 5.99
N PRO A 330 -4.74 -15.41 5.37
CA PRO A 330 -4.35 -16.39 4.35
C PRO A 330 -3.74 -15.72 3.12
N CYS A 331 -4.10 -14.46 2.86
CA CYS A 331 -3.47 -13.60 1.86
C CYS A 331 -3.46 -12.14 2.36
N VAL A 332 -2.27 -11.64 2.73
CA VAL A 332 -2.13 -10.26 3.19
C VAL A 332 -2.26 -9.24 2.05
N GLY A 333 -2.11 -9.68 0.80
CA GLY A 333 -2.23 -8.83 -0.39
C GLY A 333 -3.59 -8.17 -0.55
N ILE A 334 -4.68 -8.81 -0.09
CA ILE A 334 -6.02 -8.21 -0.12
C ILE A 334 -6.03 -6.87 0.64
N ARG A 335 -5.38 -6.82 1.80
CA ARG A 335 -5.27 -5.61 2.62
C ARG A 335 -4.25 -4.60 2.09
N ALA A 336 -3.40 -5.00 1.14
CA ALA A 336 -2.43 -4.11 0.52
C ALA A 336 -3.06 -3.16 -0.51
N VAL A 337 -4.28 -3.44 -0.99
CA VAL A 337 -5.00 -2.59 -1.95
C VAL A 337 -5.15 -1.15 -1.42
N PRO A 338 -5.83 -0.88 -0.30
CA PRO A 338 -5.97 0.48 0.22
C PRO A 338 -4.63 1.11 0.65
N ILE A 339 -3.61 0.31 0.93
CA ILE A 339 -2.28 0.82 1.23
C ILE A 339 -1.60 1.34 -0.04
N GLY A 340 -1.71 0.60 -1.15
CA GLY A 340 -1.21 1.01 -2.46
C GLY A 340 -1.92 2.29 -2.94
N GLU A 341 -3.25 2.37 -2.78
CA GLU A 341 -4.02 3.59 -3.08
C GLU A 341 -3.49 4.79 -2.27
N ALA A 342 -3.27 4.61 -0.97
CA ALA A 342 -2.78 5.65 -0.08
C ALA A 342 -1.37 6.13 -0.46
N MET A 343 -0.45 5.20 -0.74
CA MET A 343 0.91 5.55 -1.16
C MET A 343 0.93 6.25 -2.52
N MET A 344 0.07 5.83 -3.48
CA MET A 344 -0.12 6.52 -4.76
C MET A 344 -0.56 7.98 -4.54
N HIS A 345 -1.52 8.22 -3.65
CA HIS A 345 -1.95 9.59 -3.31
C HIS A 345 -0.82 10.42 -2.72
N CYS A 346 -0.03 9.85 -1.80
CA CYS A 346 1.10 10.55 -1.17
C CYS A 346 2.15 10.97 -2.20
N VAL A 347 2.55 10.07 -3.10
CA VAL A 347 3.55 10.37 -4.15
C VAL A 347 3.02 11.42 -5.13
N ILE A 348 1.79 11.26 -5.62
CA ILE A 348 1.22 12.21 -6.57
C ILE A 348 1.09 13.60 -5.94
N LEU A 349 0.70 13.70 -4.66
CA LEU A 349 0.63 15.01 -3.99
C LEU A 349 2.01 15.64 -3.81
N ASP A 350 3.00 14.84 -3.40
CA ASP A 350 4.36 15.35 -3.24
C ASP A 350 4.89 15.92 -4.56
N HIS A 351 4.75 15.17 -5.66
CA HIS A 351 5.14 15.63 -7.00
C HIS A 351 4.31 16.82 -7.50
N TYR A 352 3.01 16.88 -7.15
CA TYR A 352 2.17 18.04 -7.47
C TYR A 352 2.69 19.31 -6.79
N LEU A 353 3.04 19.23 -5.51
CA LEU A 353 3.59 20.35 -4.76
C LEU A 353 4.99 20.76 -5.23
N LEU A 354 5.85 19.77 -5.55
CA LEU A 354 7.16 20.00 -6.16
C LEU A 354 7.02 20.74 -7.50
N ASN A 355 6.11 20.30 -8.37
CA ASN A 355 5.85 20.96 -9.65
C ASN A 355 5.36 22.40 -9.45
N LYS A 356 4.45 22.63 -8.50
CA LYS A 356 4.00 23.99 -8.15
C LYS A 356 5.15 24.87 -7.67
N ALA A 357 6.04 24.34 -6.86
CA ALA A 357 7.18 25.11 -6.36
C ALA A 357 8.20 25.44 -7.44
N GLN A 358 8.40 24.54 -8.42
CA GLN A 358 9.38 24.70 -9.48
C GLN A 358 8.85 25.48 -10.68
N CYS A 359 7.62 25.18 -11.13
CA CYS A 359 7.06 25.69 -12.40
C CYS A 359 6.01 26.80 -12.22
N GLY A 360 5.51 27.03 -10.99
CA GLY A 360 4.54 28.09 -10.69
C GLY A 360 3.12 27.84 -11.22
N ASN A 361 2.84 26.69 -11.86
CA ASN A 361 1.58 26.39 -12.55
C ASN A 361 0.54 25.67 -11.67
#